data_deb884b7f74e1b2869581a8e275bbe3d
#
_entry.id   deb884b7f74e1b2869581a8e275bbe3d
#
_cell.length_a   1.000
_cell.length_b   1.000
_cell.length_c   1.000
_cell.angle_alpha   90.00
_cell.angle_beta   90.00
_cell.angle_gamma   90.00
#
_symmetry.space_group_name_H-M   'P 1'
#
loop_
_entity.id
_entity.type
_entity.pdbx_description
1 polymer ?
#
loop_
_entity_poly.entity_id
_entity_poly.type
_entity_poly.pdbx_seq_one_letter_code
_entity_poly.pdbx_strand_id
1 'polypeptide(L)'
;MIVDILTLFPEMFSGLESSIVKRAADKQIITIRLHNFRHFSKKKSLQVDDYSYGGGAGMVISVEPLVACLRSIAGYEQAHKILTSPIGPIYKQAKASQLAHYNHLIIICGHYEGIDERILNYVDEVVSIGDFILTGGELVAMMIVDSIVRLLPDALGNNQSLTTESFQERLLEYPQYTRPECFETYRVPEVLMSGDHEKIRQYRRFKALERTYRLRPDLLAEASLTEEDLKWLNKIGRASCR
;
A
#
# COMPACT_ATOMS: atom_id res chain seq x y z
N MET A 1 14.06 7.91 -4.98
CA MET A 1 13.84 6.97 -3.88
C MET A 1 14.55 5.66 -4.16
N ILE A 2 15.12 5.00 -3.15
CA ILE A 2 15.69 3.64 -3.27
C ILE A 2 14.83 2.69 -2.42
N VAL A 3 14.51 1.51 -2.95
CA VAL A 3 13.82 0.45 -2.22
C VAL A 3 14.61 -0.85 -2.38
N ASP A 4 15.18 -1.34 -1.29
CA ASP A 4 15.83 -2.64 -1.21
C ASP A 4 14.85 -3.65 -0.61
N ILE A 5 14.72 -4.81 -1.23
CA ILE A 5 13.80 -5.86 -0.78
C ILE A 5 14.58 -7.14 -0.50
N LEU A 6 14.55 -7.59 0.76
CA LEU A 6 15.11 -8.87 1.17
C LEU A 6 14.05 -9.95 0.99
N THR A 7 14.32 -10.94 0.15
CA THR A 7 13.38 -12.00 -0.21
C THR A 7 14.08 -13.32 -0.47
N LEU A 8 13.36 -14.42 -0.40
CA LEU A 8 13.80 -15.75 -0.86
C LEU A 8 13.46 -16.00 -2.33
N PHE A 9 12.56 -15.20 -2.92
CA PHE A 9 11.97 -15.42 -4.24
C PHE A 9 12.01 -14.13 -5.08
N PRO A 10 13.19 -13.66 -5.51
CA PRO A 10 13.31 -12.46 -6.35
C PRO A 10 12.44 -12.49 -7.61
N GLU A 11 12.24 -13.68 -8.19
CA GLU A 11 11.44 -13.91 -9.39
C GLU A 11 9.96 -13.51 -9.24
N MET A 12 9.42 -13.47 -8.02
CA MET A 12 8.05 -13.04 -7.76
C MET A 12 7.84 -11.55 -8.06
N PHE A 13 8.90 -10.76 -8.10
CA PHE A 13 8.83 -9.31 -8.28
C PHE A 13 8.75 -8.86 -9.75
N SER A 14 8.67 -9.79 -10.70
CA SER A 14 8.51 -9.47 -12.14
C SER A 14 7.29 -8.56 -12.44
N GLY A 15 6.27 -8.60 -11.59
CA GLY A 15 5.11 -7.69 -11.68
C GLY A 15 5.46 -6.20 -11.55
N LEU A 16 6.55 -5.87 -10.84
CA LEU A 16 7.03 -4.50 -10.71
C LEU A 16 7.76 -3.98 -11.98
N GLU A 17 8.12 -4.88 -12.90
CA GLU A 17 8.77 -4.55 -14.18
C GLU A 17 7.74 -4.14 -15.25
N SER A 18 6.56 -3.68 -14.86
CA SER A 18 5.48 -3.29 -15.76
C SER A 18 4.81 -2.00 -15.34
N SER A 19 3.98 -1.43 -16.25
CA SER A 19 3.07 -0.31 -15.99
C SER A 19 3.76 0.93 -15.37
N ILE A 20 3.18 1.49 -14.33
CA ILE A 20 3.60 2.75 -13.68
C ILE A 20 4.93 2.57 -12.97
N VAL A 21 5.11 1.46 -12.25
CA VAL A 21 6.34 1.18 -11.49
C VAL A 21 7.56 1.13 -12.43
N LYS A 22 7.44 0.38 -13.55
CA LYS A 22 8.49 0.33 -14.57
C LYS A 22 8.81 1.73 -15.11
N ARG A 23 7.79 2.52 -15.49
CA ARG A 23 8.00 3.88 -16.02
C ARG A 23 8.69 4.79 -15.01
N ALA A 24 8.36 4.67 -13.72
CA ALA A 24 9.03 5.43 -12.66
C ALA A 24 10.48 4.99 -12.48
N ALA A 25 10.78 3.69 -12.62
CA ALA A 25 12.14 3.17 -12.59
C ALA A 25 12.95 3.64 -13.83
N ASP A 26 12.38 3.57 -15.03
CA ASP A 26 13.00 4.04 -16.28
C ASP A 26 13.34 5.55 -16.22
N LYS A 27 12.51 6.34 -15.51
CA LYS A 27 12.74 7.76 -15.24
C LYS A 27 13.68 8.04 -14.05
N GLN A 28 14.22 7.01 -13.40
CA GLN A 28 15.07 7.11 -12.21
C GLN A 28 14.38 7.78 -10.99
N ILE A 29 13.05 7.81 -10.95
CA ILE A 29 12.28 8.29 -9.80
C ILE A 29 12.39 7.30 -8.63
N ILE A 30 12.41 6.01 -8.95
CA ILE A 30 12.62 4.92 -7.98
C ILE A 30 13.69 3.95 -8.51
N THR A 31 14.46 3.39 -7.59
CA THR A 31 15.35 2.26 -7.85
C THR A 31 14.96 1.10 -6.93
N ILE A 32 14.59 -0.03 -7.50
CA ILE A 32 14.22 -1.23 -6.76
C ILE A 32 15.36 -2.23 -6.89
N ARG A 33 15.86 -2.75 -5.77
CA ARG A 33 16.92 -3.75 -5.71
C ARG A 33 16.45 -4.95 -4.91
N LEU A 34 16.61 -6.14 -5.46
CA LEU A 34 16.20 -7.39 -4.84
C LEU A 34 17.42 -8.11 -4.27
N HIS A 35 17.33 -8.52 -3.03
CA HIS A 35 18.40 -9.19 -2.30
C HIS A 35 17.93 -10.57 -1.86
N ASN A 36 18.47 -11.62 -2.46
CA ASN A 36 18.21 -12.97 -1.99
C ASN A 36 19.13 -13.27 -0.78
N PHE A 37 18.55 -13.24 0.41
CA PHE A 37 19.32 -13.45 1.63
C PHE A 37 19.79 -14.89 1.85
N ARG A 38 19.43 -15.88 0.96
CA ARG A 38 20.05 -17.20 0.92
C ARG A 38 21.57 -17.14 0.73
N HIS A 39 22.04 -16.15 -0.04
CA HIS A 39 23.47 -15.98 -0.32
C HIS A 39 24.29 -15.59 0.92
N PHE A 40 23.62 -15.20 2.00
CA PHE A 40 24.23 -14.85 3.29
C PHE A 40 24.19 -16.00 4.30
N SER A 41 23.67 -17.15 3.92
CA SER A 41 23.70 -18.36 4.77
C SER A 41 25.13 -18.86 4.92
N LYS A 42 25.51 -19.19 6.15
CA LYS A 42 26.79 -19.86 6.46
C LYS A 42 26.74 -21.36 6.18
N LYS A 43 25.54 -21.93 5.95
CA LYS A 43 25.37 -23.36 5.64
C LYS A 43 25.70 -23.63 4.17
N LYS A 44 26.45 -24.69 3.88
CA LYS A 44 26.81 -25.07 2.49
C LYS A 44 25.59 -25.29 1.59
N SER A 45 24.45 -25.71 2.18
CA SER A 45 23.18 -25.93 1.49
C SER A 45 22.43 -24.63 1.18
N LEU A 46 22.95 -23.46 1.56
CA LEU A 46 22.26 -22.16 1.51
C LEU A 46 20.91 -22.15 2.26
N GLN A 47 20.74 -23.06 3.20
CA GLN A 47 19.56 -23.10 4.07
C GLN A 47 19.57 -21.90 5.00
N VAL A 48 18.41 -21.24 5.13
CA VAL A 48 18.21 -19.98 5.92
C VAL A 48 17.20 -20.16 7.04
N ASP A 49 16.69 -21.34 7.20
CA ASP A 49 15.65 -21.72 8.16
C ASP A 49 16.14 -22.83 9.09
N ASP A 50 15.50 -22.95 10.25
CA ASP A 50 15.78 -24.00 11.24
C ASP A 50 14.52 -24.29 12.07
N TYR A 51 14.55 -25.36 12.86
CA TYR A 51 13.49 -25.69 13.81
C TYR A 51 13.35 -24.63 14.89
N SER A 52 12.11 -24.32 15.28
CA SER A 52 11.87 -23.41 16.39
C SER A 52 12.30 -24.00 17.73
N TYR A 53 12.89 -23.19 18.61
CA TYR A 53 13.06 -23.57 20.01
C TYR A 53 11.68 -23.83 20.64
N GLY A 54 11.59 -24.86 21.46
CA GLY A 54 10.32 -25.28 22.06
C GLY A 54 9.50 -26.24 21.18
N GLY A 55 9.98 -26.54 19.99
CA GLY A 55 9.27 -27.43 19.04
C GLY A 55 8.14 -26.70 18.28
N GLY A 56 7.39 -27.45 17.50
CA GLY A 56 6.32 -26.95 16.66
C GLY A 56 6.40 -27.51 15.25
N ALA A 57 5.38 -27.27 14.44
CA ALA A 57 5.37 -27.62 13.02
C ALA A 57 6.12 -26.57 12.19
N GLY A 58 6.74 -27.00 11.11
CA GLY A 58 7.39 -26.12 10.15
C GLY A 58 8.76 -25.60 10.59
N MET A 59 9.23 -24.58 9.85
CA MET A 59 10.57 -24.01 9.98
C MET A 59 10.45 -22.50 10.17
N VAL A 60 11.43 -21.89 10.83
CA VAL A 60 11.52 -20.45 11.09
C VAL A 60 12.77 -19.89 10.41
N ILE A 61 12.65 -18.76 9.73
CA ILE A 61 13.79 -18.08 9.11
C ILE A 61 14.75 -17.61 10.20
N SER A 62 16.01 -18.01 10.07
CA SER A 62 17.09 -17.64 10.99
C SER A 62 17.43 -16.15 10.86
N VAL A 63 17.72 -15.50 11.99
CA VAL A 63 18.05 -14.07 12.03
C VAL A 63 19.39 -13.74 11.35
N GLU A 64 20.39 -14.65 11.43
CA GLU A 64 21.75 -14.39 10.97
C GLU A 64 21.85 -14.05 9.47
N PRO A 65 21.29 -14.85 8.52
CA PRO A 65 21.38 -14.51 7.09
C PRO A 65 20.65 -13.22 6.76
N LEU A 66 19.52 -12.91 7.42
CA LEU A 66 18.78 -11.67 7.23
C LEU A 66 19.60 -10.45 7.67
N VAL A 67 20.17 -10.49 8.87
CA VAL A 67 21.00 -9.38 9.40
C VAL A 67 22.27 -9.21 8.59
N ALA A 68 22.89 -10.30 8.14
CA ALA A 68 24.08 -10.24 7.27
C ALA A 68 23.72 -9.58 5.93
N CYS A 69 22.61 -9.97 5.31
CA CYS A 69 22.10 -9.35 4.09
C CYS A 69 21.79 -7.85 4.31
N LEU A 70 21.05 -7.53 5.37
CA LEU A 70 20.71 -6.14 5.73
C LEU A 70 21.94 -5.25 5.84
N ARG A 71 22.97 -5.70 6.57
CA ARG A 71 24.24 -4.97 6.78
C ARG A 71 25.08 -4.83 5.51
N SER A 72 24.87 -5.65 4.49
CA SER A 72 25.56 -5.56 3.21
C SER A 72 25.00 -4.45 2.31
N ILE A 73 23.82 -3.92 2.62
CA ILE A 73 23.18 -2.86 1.82
C ILE A 73 23.83 -1.52 2.16
N ALA A 74 24.33 -0.85 1.13
CA ALA A 74 24.92 0.47 1.30
C ALA A 74 23.87 1.47 1.83
N GLY A 75 24.17 2.13 2.95
CA GLY A 75 23.26 3.09 3.59
C GLY A 75 22.15 2.46 4.43
N TYR A 76 22.25 1.17 4.78
CA TYR A 76 21.21 0.49 5.56
C TYR A 76 20.93 1.15 6.92
N GLU A 77 21.92 1.79 7.53
CA GLU A 77 21.78 2.44 8.83
C GLU A 77 20.80 3.62 8.79
N GLN A 78 20.79 4.37 7.67
CA GLN A 78 19.92 5.52 7.44
C GLN A 78 18.60 5.14 6.74
N ALA A 79 18.51 3.94 6.22
CA ALA A 79 17.30 3.45 5.57
C ALA A 79 16.20 3.15 6.59
N HIS A 80 14.96 3.41 6.24
CA HIS A 80 13.80 3.00 7.03
C HIS A 80 13.45 1.54 6.72
N LYS A 81 13.48 0.68 7.74
CA LYS A 81 13.42 -0.77 7.64
C LYS A 81 12.06 -1.29 8.07
N ILE A 82 11.40 -2.03 7.20
CA ILE A 82 10.04 -2.55 7.36
C ILE A 82 10.08 -4.07 7.31
N LEU A 83 9.49 -4.71 8.30
CA LEU A 83 9.20 -6.15 8.26
C LEU A 83 7.74 -6.37 7.85
N THR A 84 7.50 -7.20 6.84
CA THR A 84 6.14 -7.65 6.50
C THR A 84 5.74 -8.83 7.37
N SER A 85 4.74 -8.64 8.22
CA SER A 85 4.28 -9.71 9.13
C SER A 85 2.83 -9.43 9.60
N PRO A 86 2.02 -10.48 9.83
CA PRO A 86 0.67 -10.34 10.38
C PRO A 86 0.60 -9.65 11.75
N ILE A 87 1.69 -9.63 12.52
CA ILE A 87 1.72 -9.01 13.85
C ILE A 87 1.74 -7.47 13.81
N GLY A 88 2.00 -6.87 12.64
CA GLY A 88 2.06 -5.43 12.49
C GLY A 88 0.69 -4.76 12.38
N PRO A 89 0.63 -3.43 12.58
CA PRO A 89 -0.57 -2.66 12.27
C PRO A 89 -0.92 -2.74 10.78
N ILE A 90 -2.23 -2.65 10.50
CA ILE A 90 -2.74 -2.75 9.13
C ILE A 90 -2.30 -1.54 8.31
N TYR A 91 -1.72 -1.80 7.14
CA TYR A 91 -1.29 -0.81 6.15
C TYR A 91 -2.48 0.00 5.63
N LYS A 92 -2.35 1.32 5.62
CA LYS A 92 -3.37 2.26 5.13
C LYS A 92 -2.72 3.31 4.23
N GLN A 93 -3.53 4.04 3.45
CA GLN A 93 -3.05 5.12 2.58
C GLN A 93 -2.19 6.17 3.31
N ALA A 94 -2.53 6.50 4.54
CA ALA A 94 -1.73 7.40 5.36
C ALA A 94 -0.29 6.88 5.59
N LYS A 95 -0.12 5.56 5.75
CA LYS A 95 1.20 4.93 5.85
C LYS A 95 1.94 5.00 4.52
N ALA A 96 1.28 4.75 3.38
CA ALA A 96 1.88 4.94 2.06
C ALA A 96 2.42 6.36 1.90
N SER A 97 1.62 7.36 2.26
CA SER A 97 2.01 8.77 2.21
C SER A 97 3.22 9.07 3.11
N GLN A 98 3.26 8.51 4.32
CA GLN A 98 4.41 8.64 5.21
C GLN A 98 5.66 8.02 4.59
N LEU A 99 5.56 6.79 4.07
CA LEU A 99 6.69 6.07 3.51
C LEU A 99 7.24 6.72 2.22
N ALA A 100 6.39 7.39 1.45
CA ALA A 100 6.80 8.13 0.25
C ALA A 100 7.78 9.30 0.54
N HIS A 101 7.92 9.74 1.78
CA HIS A 101 8.88 10.79 2.17
C HIS A 101 10.29 10.27 2.48
N TYR A 102 10.48 8.96 2.61
CA TYR A 102 11.82 8.41 2.81
C TYR A 102 12.59 8.33 1.51
N ASN A 103 13.89 8.65 1.56
CA ASN A 103 14.77 8.49 0.41
C ASN A 103 15.18 7.03 0.20
N HIS A 104 15.20 6.24 1.27
CA HIS A 104 15.63 4.85 1.24
C HIS A 104 14.77 3.99 2.17
N LEU A 105 14.14 2.98 1.60
CA LEU A 105 13.38 1.95 2.32
C LEU A 105 14.07 0.60 2.17
N ILE A 106 13.99 -0.22 3.21
CA ILE A 106 14.35 -1.64 3.15
C ILE A 106 13.14 -2.44 3.61
N ILE A 107 12.67 -3.36 2.77
CA ILE A 107 11.51 -4.20 3.07
C ILE A 107 11.99 -5.64 3.23
N ILE A 108 11.68 -6.26 4.37
CA ILE A 108 12.02 -7.65 4.67
C ILE A 108 10.76 -8.50 4.49
N CYS A 109 10.82 -9.48 3.57
CA CYS A 109 9.75 -10.42 3.32
C CYS A 109 9.89 -11.65 4.23
N GLY A 110 8.86 -11.93 5.04
CA GLY A 110 8.73 -13.16 5.80
C GLY A 110 8.30 -14.34 4.91
N HIS A 111 8.60 -15.56 5.36
CA HIS A 111 8.15 -16.80 4.76
C HIS A 111 8.10 -17.93 5.82
N TYR A 112 7.64 -19.13 5.43
CA TYR A 112 7.49 -20.29 6.31
C TYR A 112 6.54 -20.01 7.49
N GLU A 113 6.87 -20.51 8.70
CA GLU A 113 6.09 -20.24 9.92
C GLU A 113 6.41 -18.86 10.54
N GLY A 114 7.38 -18.15 9.96
CA GLY A 114 7.79 -16.81 10.41
C GLY A 114 9.29 -16.61 10.42
N ILE A 115 9.70 -15.55 11.06
CA ILE A 115 11.10 -15.14 11.21
C ILE A 115 11.47 -15.13 12.69
N ASP A 116 12.70 -15.46 13.00
CA ASP A 116 13.25 -15.34 14.36
C ASP A 116 12.95 -13.96 14.93
N GLU A 117 12.30 -13.92 16.09
CA GLU A 117 11.79 -12.68 16.73
C GLU A 117 12.87 -11.62 16.94
N ARG A 118 14.13 -12.03 17.04
CA ARG A 118 15.28 -11.12 17.20
C ARG A 118 15.47 -10.16 16.02
N ILE A 119 14.85 -10.42 14.87
CA ILE A 119 14.84 -9.47 13.72
C ILE A 119 14.21 -8.14 14.10
N LEU A 120 13.28 -8.12 15.04
CA LEU A 120 12.61 -6.89 15.49
C LEU A 120 13.58 -5.85 16.07
N ASN A 121 14.77 -6.25 16.52
CA ASN A 121 15.81 -5.32 16.95
C ASN A 121 16.54 -4.62 15.79
N TYR A 122 16.26 -5.00 14.54
CA TYR A 122 16.91 -4.51 13.33
C TYR A 122 15.97 -3.81 12.36
N VAL A 123 14.70 -3.68 12.72
CA VAL A 123 13.69 -3.01 11.89
C VAL A 123 13.09 -1.83 12.64
N ASP A 124 12.61 -0.84 11.90
CA ASP A 124 12.01 0.36 12.48
C ASP A 124 10.50 0.17 12.67
N GLU A 125 9.87 -0.67 11.85
CA GLU A 125 8.45 -1.02 11.99
C GLU A 125 8.08 -2.37 11.37
N VAL A 126 6.92 -2.86 11.77
CA VAL A 126 6.27 -4.07 11.22
C VAL A 126 4.98 -3.65 10.55
N VAL A 127 4.65 -4.25 9.40
CA VAL A 127 3.46 -3.91 8.62
C VAL A 127 2.69 -5.16 8.24
N SER A 128 1.37 -5.13 8.49
CA SER A 128 0.39 -6.11 8.00
C SER A 128 -0.51 -5.49 6.93
N ILE A 129 -1.08 -6.29 6.04
CA ILE A 129 -2.07 -5.85 5.05
C ILE A 129 -3.51 -6.26 5.40
N GLY A 130 -3.72 -6.93 6.52
CA GLY A 130 -5.03 -7.37 6.98
C GLY A 130 -5.00 -8.65 7.79
N ASP A 131 -6.16 -9.05 8.28
CA ASP A 131 -6.35 -10.22 9.16
C ASP A 131 -6.50 -11.50 8.31
N PHE A 132 -5.48 -11.83 7.54
CA PHE A 132 -5.37 -13.06 6.75
C PHE A 132 -3.91 -13.42 6.53
N ILE A 133 -3.66 -14.71 6.22
CA ILE A 133 -2.31 -15.25 6.06
C ILE A 133 -2.00 -15.45 4.59
N LEU A 134 -0.81 -15.00 4.18
CA LEU A 134 -0.21 -15.28 2.88
C LEU A 134 0.94 -16.28 3.03
N THR A 135 1.38 -16.88 1.93
CA THR A 135 2.53 -17.78 1.92
C THR A 135 3.86 -17.10 2.17
N GLY A 136 3.93 -15.76 1.95
CA GLY A 136 5.13 -14.96 2.16
C GLY A 136 4.83 -13.46 2.09
N GLY A 137 5.83 -12.66 2.42
CA GLY A 137 5.73 -11.19 2.44
C GLY A 137 5.94 -10.52 1.09
N GLU A 138 6.25 -11.25 0.03
CA GLU A 138 6.58 -10.72 -1.29
C GLU A 138 5.43 -9.91 -1.90
N LEU A 139 4.21 -10.43 -1.85
CA LEU A 139 3.02 -9.71 -2.32
C LEU A 139 2.79 -8.42 -1.52
N VAL A 140 3.00 -8.48 -0.21
CA VAL A 140 2.91 -7.31 0.68
C VAL A 140 3.93 -6.24 0.28
N ALA A 141 5.18 -6.64 0.04
CA ALA A 141 6.25 -5.74 -0.41
C ALA A 141 5.89 -5.09 -1.74
N MET A 142 5.36 -5.85 -2.72
CA MET A 142 4.92 -5.31 -4.00
C MET A 142 3.77 -4.30 -3.84
N MET A 143 2.78 -4.58 -2.98
CA MET A 143 1.69 -3.64 -2.68
C MET A 143 2.20 -2.34 -2.04
N ILE A 144 3.16 -2.44 -1.11
CA ILE A 144 3.81 -1.28 -0.50
C ILE A 144 4.52 -0.45 -1.57
N VAL A 145 5.33 -1.08 -2.42
CA VAL A 145 6.06 -0.39 -3.50
C VAL A 145 5.09 0.29 -4.47
N ASP A 146 4.07 -0.40 -4.97
CA ASP A 146 3.10 0.15 -5.91
C ASP A 146 2.38 1.36 -5.32
N SER A 147 1.90 1.25 -4.07
CA SER A 147 1.18 2.34 -3.39
C SER A 147 2.05 3.57 -3.14
N ILE A 148 3.36 3.39 -2.89
CA ILE A 148 4.31 4.49 -2.67
C ILE A 148 4.68 5.15 -4.00
N VAL A 149 5.00 4.36 -5.04
CA VAL A 149 5.44 4.89 -6.34
C VAL A 149 4.45 5.88 -6.91
N ARG A 150 3.14 5.62 -6.77
CA ARG A 150 2.08 6.52 -7.22
C ARG A 150 2.11 7.90 -6.56
N LEU A 151 2.68 8.01 -5.36
CA LEU A 151 2.76 9.24 -4.57
C LEU A 151 4.05 10.03 -4.84
N LEU A 152 5.01 9.43 -5.54
CA LEU A 152 6.25 10.13 -5.87
C LEU A 152 6.00 11.19 -6.96
N PRO A 153 6.64 12.37 -6.86
CA PRO A 153 6.56 13.37 -7.92
C PRO A 153 6.92 12.78 -9.29
N ASP A 154 6.19 13.18 -10.32
CA ASP A 154 6.39 12.79 -11.73
C ASP A 154 6.25 11.30 -12.07
N ALA A 155 5.87 10.46 -11.10
CA ALA A 155 5.58 9.06 -11.35
C ALA A 155 4.28 8.87 -12.15
N LEU A 156 3.24 9.64 -11.85
CA LEU A 156 1.98 9.69 -12.59
C LEU A 156 1.99 10.85 -13.59
N GLY A 157 1.33 10.65 -14.74
CA GLY A 157 1.21 11.70 -15.77
C GLY A 157 0.29 12.86 -15.38
N ASN A 158 -0.56 12.71 -14.37
CA ASN A 158 -1.47 13.74 -13.88
C ASN A 158 -1.56 13.70 -12.33
N ASN A 159 -0.89 14.62 -11.68
CA ASN A 159 -0.88 14.74 -10.22
C ASN A 159 -2.23 15.18 -9.62
N GLN A 160 -3.15 15.76 -10.43
CA GLN A 160 -4.47 16.19 -9.96
C GLN A 160 -5.37 14.99 -9.61
N SER A 161 -5.15 13.83 -10.22
CA SER A 161 -5.92 12.63 -9.88
C SER A 161 -5.69 12.16 -8.44
N LEU A 162 -4.51 12.38 -7.87
CA LEU A 162 -4.20 11.98 -6.49
C LEU A 162 -5.06 12.69 -5.44
N THR A 163 -5.45 13.95 -5.68
CA THR A 163 -6.18 14.76 -4.69
C THR A 163 -7.63 14.34 -4.49
N THR A 164 -8.22 13.64 -5.46
CA THR A 164 -9.64 13.23 -5.43
C THR A 164 -9.84 11.74 -5.23
N GLU A 165 -8.75 10.97 -5.10
CA GLU A 165 -8.82 9.52 -4.89
C GLU A 165 -9.35 9.14 -3.50
N SER A 166 -9.87 7.92 -3.40
CA SER A 166 -10.31 7.34 -2.13
C SER A 166 -9.21 7.42 -1.07
N PHE A 167 -9.61 7.74 0.15
CA PHE A 167 -8.78 7.86 1.37
C PHE A 167 -7.91 9.13 1.49
N GLN A 168 -7.78 9.97 0.49
CA GLN A 168 -6.99 11.21 0.60
C GLN A 168 -7.61 12.18 1.61
N GLU A 169 -8.93 12.41 1.52
CA GLU A 169 -9.69 13.23 2.48
C GLU A 169 -10.50 12.37 3.45
N ARG A 170 -10.12 11.12 3.66
CA ARG A 170 -10.89 10.15 4.46
C ARG A 170 -12.28 9.88 3.88
N LEU A 171 -12.47 10.05 2.58
CA LEU A 171 -13.70 9.73 1.86
C LEU A 171 -13.41 8.69 0.78
N LEU A 172 -14.44 7.96 0.38
CA LEU A 172 -14.41 7.19 -0.85
C LEU A 172 -14.62 8.11 -2.06
N GLU A 173 -13.99 7.78 -3.17
CA GLU A 173 -14.18 8.50 -4.42
C GLU A 173 -15.63 8.44 -4.91
N TYR A 174 -16.07 9.51 -5.56
CA TYR A 174 -17.37 9.57 -6.23
C TYR A 174 -17.44 8.60 -7.42
N PRO A 175 -18.65 8.21 -7.91
CA PRO A 175 -18.80 7.31 -9.05
C PRO A 175 -18.29 7.96 -10.34
N GLN A 176 -17.49 7.23 -11.09
CA GLN A 176 -16.96 7.61 -12.38
C GLN A 176 -17.82 7.03 -13.50
N TYR A 177 -17.98 7.78 -14.59
CA TYR A 177 -18.72 7.37 -15.79
C TYR A 177 -17.89 7.66 -17.04
N THR A 178 -18.04 6.82 -18.06
CA THR A 178 -17.42 6.99 -19.36
C THR A 178 -18.47 6.81 -20.49
N ARG A 179 -18.07 7.01 -21.72
CA ARG A 179 -18.93 6.75 -22.90
C ARG A 179 -19.24 5.27 -23.07
N PRO A 180 -20.45 4.91 -23.58
CA PRO A 180 -21.52 5.79 -24.05
C PRO A 180 -22.33 6.44 -22.92
N GLU A 181 -23.08 7.52 -23.22
CA GLU A 181 -23.97 8.23 -22.28
C GLU A 181 -25.07 7.34 -21.69
N CYS A 182 -25.57 6.42 -22.51
CA CYS A 182 -26.57 5.44 -22.11
C CYS A 182 -26.06 4.03 -22.46
N PHE A 183 -25.99 3.16 -21.48
CA PHE A 183 -25.72 1.75 -21.65
C PHE A 183 -26.92 0.95 -21.17
N GLU A 184 -27.63 0.27 -22.07
CA GLU A 184 -28.94 -0.36 -21.81
C GLU A 184 -29.94 0.65 -21.25
N THR A 185 -30.39 0.49 -20.01
CA THR A 185 -31.30 1.40 -19.29
C THR A 185 -30.58 2.38 -18.35
N TYR A 186 -29.27 2.25 -18.21
CA TYR A 186 -28.47 3.04 -17.28
C TYR A 186 -27.88 4.26 -17.98
N ARG A 187 -28.18 5.45 -17.44
CA ARG A 187 -27.72 6.73 -17.99
C ARG A 187 -26.66 7.38 -17.11
N VAL A 188 -25.75 8.09 -17.76
CA VAL A 188 -24.87 9.03 -17.06
C VAL A 188 -25.74 10.16 -16.45
N PRO A 189 -25.50 10.56 -15.19
CA PRO A 189 -26.23 11.67 -14.58
C PRO A 189 -26.09 12.96 -15.40
N GLU A 190 -27.21 13.62 -15.69
CA GLU A 190 -27.27 14.83 -16.54
C GLU A 190 -26.36 15.97 -16.05
N VAL A 191 -26.20 16.10 -14.72
CA VAL A 191 -25.31 17.11 -14.13
C VAL A 191 -23.87 16.98 -14.60
N LEU A 192 -23.40 15.74 -14.90
CA LEU A 192 -22.04 15.51 -15.39
C LEU A 192 -21.84 15.93 -16.85
N MET A 193 -22.92 16.10 -17.60
CA MET A 193 -22.93 16.52 -18.99
C MET A 193 -23.26 18.00 -19.16
N SER A 194 -23.64 18.69 -18.07
CA SER A 194 -24.12 20.09 -18.10
C SER A 194 -23.06 21.13 -18.48
N GLY A 195 -21.76 20.80 -18.36
CA GLY A 195 -20.67 21.78 -18.47
C GLY A 195 -20.56 22.77 -17.29
N ASP A 196 -21.46 22.71 -16.31
CA ASP A 196 -21.43 23.54 -15.11
C ASP A 196 -20.46 22.95 -14.08
N HIS A 197 -19.22 23.43 -14.08
CA HIS A 197 -18.17 22.92 -13.24
C HIS A 197 -18.49 22.96 -11.74
N GLU A 198 -19.23 23.98 -11.29
CA GLU A 198 -19.59 24.10 -9.88
C GLU A 198 -20.64 23.06 -9.47
N LYS A 199 -21.69 22.85 -10.28
CA LYS A 199 -22.67 21.79 -10.04
C LYS A 199 -22.04 20.39 -10.11
N ILE A 200 -21.11 20.19 -11.05
CA ILE A 200 -20.35 18.93 -11.16
C ILE A 200 -19.53 18.70 -9.89
N ARG A 201 -18.82 19.71 -9.39
CA ARG A 201 -18.03 19.64 -8.15
C ARG A 201 -18.91 19.27 -6.95
N GLN A 202 -20.03 19.96 -6.76
CA GLN A 202 -20.99 19.70 -5.69
C GLN A 202 -21.59 18.28 -5.78
N TYR A 203 -21.97 17.85 -6.98
CA TYR A 203 -22.47 16.50 -7.23
C TYR A 203 -21.44 15.44 -6.85
N ARG A 204 -20.18 15.61 -7.28
CA ARG A 204 -19.09 14.68 -6.96
C ARG A 204 -18.85 14.61 -5.45
N ARG A 205 -18.79 15.76 -4.76
CA ARG A 205 -18.63 15.81 -3.31
C ARG A 205 -19.78 15.13 -2.58
N PHE A 206 -21.02 15.43 -2.97
CA PHE A 206 -22.21 14.78 -2.41
C PHE A 206 -22.17 13.26 -2.59
N LYS A 207 -21.81 12.80 -3.78
CA LYS A 207 -21.73 11.35 -4.08
C LYS A 207 -20.58 10.65 -3.35
N ALA A 208 -19.47 11.31 -3.12
CA ALA A 208 -18.39 10.81 -2.27
C ALA A 208 -18.86 10.61 -0.82
N LEU A 209 -19.54 11.61 -0.25
CA LEU A 209 -20.13 11.54 1.09
C LEU A 209 -21.19 10.45 1.19
N GLU A 210 -22.12 10.35 0.23
CA GLU A 210 -23.15 9.33 0.18
C GLU A 210 -22.56 7.93 0.15
N ARG A 211 -21.56 7.71 -0.72
CA ARG A 211 -20.87 6.41 -0.84
C ARG A 211 -20.12 6.06 0.44
N THR A 212 -19.41 7.02 1.03
CA THR A 212 -18.67 6.82 2.27
C THR A 212 -19.61 6.50 3.42
N TYR A 213 -20.70 7.25 3.57
CA TYR A 213 -21.71 7.00 4.59
C TYR A 213 -22.28 5.57 4.53
N ARG A 214 -22.55 5.08 3.31
CA ARG A 214 -23.14 3.76 3.12
C ARG A 214 -22.17 2.60 3.25
N LEU A 215 -20.94 2.76 2.76
CA LEU A 215 -19.98 1.66 2.60
C LEU A 215 -18.85 1.68 3.63
N ARG A 216 -18.45 2.85 4.08
CA ARG A 216 -17.32 3.04 5.00
C ARG A 216 -17.59 4.19 5.97
N PRO A 217 -18.65 4.06 6.81
CA PRO A 217 -19.00 5.10 7.78
C PRO A 217 -17.90 5.38 8.81
N ASP A 218 -17.03 4.42 9.05
CA ASP A 218 -15.83 4.55 9.88
C ASP A 218 -14.89 5.69 9.43
N LEU A 219 -14.80 5.93 8.12
CA LEU A 219 -13.95 6.99 7.57
C LEU A 219 -14.48 8.39 7.90
N LEU A 220 -15.80 8.56 8.03
CA LEU A 220 -16.40 9.88 8.32
C LEU A 220 -16.02 10.41 9.70
N ALA A 221 -15.74 9.52 10.67
CA ALA A 221 -15.32 9.91 12.01
C ALA A 221 -13.96 10.67 12.02
N GLU A 222 -13.14 10.43 10.99
CA GLU A 222 -11.81 11.02 10.86
C GLU A 222 -11.71 12.03 9.70
N ALA A 223 -12.82 12.24 8.94
CA ALA A 223 -12.83 13.11 7.78
C ALA A 223 -12.96 14.60 8.18
N SER A 224 -12.29 15.48 7.42
CA SER A 224 -12.45 16.93 7.55
C SER A 224 -13.72 17.35 6.80
N LEU A 225 -14.84 17.48 7.54
CA LEU A 225 -16.15 17.79 6.99
C LEU A 225 -16.43 19.30 7.10
N THR A 226 -16.92 19.89 6.01
CA THR A 226 -17.43 21.28 6.00
C THR A 226 -18.85 21.35 6.57
N GLU A 227 -19.35 22.55 6.87
CA GLU A 227 -20.76 22.74 7.27
C GLU A 227 -21.74 22.24 6.19
N GLU A 228 -21.40 22.39 4.93
CA GLU A 228 -22.19 21.91 3.81
C GLU A 228 -22.22 20.37 3.77
N ASP A 229 -21.08 19.72 3.97
CA ASP A 229 -20.97 18.27 4.06
C ASP A 229 -21.87 17.71 5.18
N LEU A 230 -21.87 18.36 6.33
CA LEU A 230 -22.73 17.98 7.46
C LEU A 230 -24.24 18.10 7.13
N LYS A 231 -24.63 19.16 6.40
CA LYS A 231 -26.02 19.31 5.92
C LYS A 231 -26.39 18.19 4.95
N TRP A 232 -25.49 17.81 4.05
CA TRP A 232 -25.72 16.70 3.12
C TRP A 232 -25.78 15.36 3.81
N LEU A 233 -24.90 15.09 4.78
CA LEU A 233 -24.93 13.85 5.56
C LEU A 233 -26.22 13.68 6.37
N ASN A 234 -26.73 14.78 6.96
CA ASN A 234 -28.04 14.78 7.63
C ASN A 234 -29.19 14.43 6.66
N LYS A 235 -29.12 14.92 5.41
CA LYS A 235 -30.10 14.58 4.37
C LYS A 235 -30.00 13.11 3.94
N ILE A 236 -28.78 12.60 3.77
CA ILE A 236 -28.50 11.19 3.42
C ILE A 236 -29.03 10.25 4.53
N GLY A 237 -28.73 10.54 5.80
CA GLY A 237 -29.19 9.74 6.94
C GLY A 237 -30.71 9.66 7.05
N ARG A 238 -31.41 10.78 6.85
CA ARG A 238 -32.89 10.83 6.82
C ARG A 238 -33.49 10.02 5.66
N ALA A 239 -32.82 9.98 4.51
CA ALA A 239 -33.27 9.20 3.34
C ALA A 239 -33.05 7.69 3.52
N SER A 240 -32.07 7.29 4.32
CA SER A 240 -31.74 5.87 4.60
C SER A 240 -32.65 5.23 5.64
N CYS A 241 -33.42 6.03 6.41
CA CYS A 241 -34.39 5.57 7.42
C CYS A 241 -35.80 5.37 6.86
N ARG A 242 -36.02 5.52 5.56
CA ARG A 242 -37.27 5.24 4.84
C ARG A 242 -37.09 4.04 3.92
#